data_f827b68b517c36685cbfa8f97e7c5426
#
_entry.id   f827b68b517c36685cbfa8f97e7c5426
#
_cell.length_a   1.000
_cell.length_b   1.000
_cell.length_c   1.000
_cell.angle_alpha   90.00
_cell.angle_beta   90.00
_cell.angle_gamma   90.00
#
_symmetry.space_group_name_H-M   'P 1'
#
loop_
_entity.id
_entity.type
_entity.pdbx_description
1 polymer ?
#
loop_
_entity_poly.entity_id
_entity_poly.type
_entity_poly.pdbx_seq_one_letter_code
_entity_poly.pdbx_strand_id
1 'polypeptide(L)'
;MRDVAIVGTAGGEYGIRGFIDGTDLNTGQQLWRTYTIPGKSEPGNETWKDGKDHWEHGGGSIWETATYDPDTDTIYQGVGNAGPDWDPEYRPGDNKWAASVLALNPTRV
;
A
#
# COMPACT_ATOMS: atom_id res chain seq x y z
N MET A 1 14.32 -3.62 -12.87
CA MET A 1 14.54 -2.64 -11.79
C MET A 1 15.75 -3.01 -10.95
N ARG A 2 16.88 -3.14 -11.57
CA ARG A 2 18.16 -3.24 -10.88
C ARG A 2 18.21 -4.19 -9.69
N ASP A 3 17.96 -5.45 -9.89
CA ASP A 3 18.08 -6.45 -8.84
C ASP A 3 17.12 -6.25 -7.65
N VAL A 4 16.04 -5.51 -7.84
CA VAL A 4 14.99 -5.36 -6.85
C VAL A 4 13.70 -6.02 -7.35
N ALA A 5 13.18 -6.95 -6.59
CA ALA A 5 11.86 -7.52 -6.82
C ALA A 5 10.83 -6.67 -6.09
N ILE A 6 9.77 -6.32 -6.77
CA ILE A 6 8.66 -5.57 -6.19
C ILE A 6 7.52 -6.54 -5.94
N VAL A 7 7.10 -6.64 -4.68
CA VAL A 7 6.10 -7.62 -4.25
C VAL A 7 4.98 -6.92 -3.50
N GLY A 8 3.75 -7.14 -3.94
CA GLY A 8 2.56 -6.62 -3.27
C GLY A 8 1.88 -7.68 -2.41
N THR A 9 0.81 -7.27 -1.72
CA THR A 9 0.00 -8.16 -0.90
C THR A 9 -1.37 -8.38 -1.50
N ALA A 10 -1.88 -9.60 -1.33
CA ALA A 10 -3.27 -9.95 -1.59
C ALA A 10 -4.07 -9.89 -0.27
N GLY A 11 -5.33 -10.24 -0.33
CA GLY A 11 -6.16 -10.42 0.85
C GLY A 11 -6.91 -9.18 1.33
N GLY A 12 -7.22 -8.27 0.42
CA GLY A 12 -7.93 -7.03 0.76
C GLY A 12 -9.28 -7.22 1.44
N GLU A 13 -9.92 -8.39 1.26
CA GLU A 13 -11.19 -8.72 1.91
C GLU A 13 -11.02 -9.44 3.25
N TYR A 14 -9.81 -9.69 3.68
CA TYR A 14 -9.54 -10.52 4.87
C TYR A 14 -8.99 -9.73 6.06
N GLY A 15 -9.23 -8.42 6.09
CA GLY A 15 -8.80 -7.59 7.22
C GLY A 15 -7.31 -7.37 7.31
N ILE A 16 -6.62 -7.36 6.18
CA ILE A 16 -5.18 -7.07 6.14
C ILE A 16 -4.93 -5.57 6.09
N ARG A 17 -3.71 -5.17 6.38
CA ARG A 17 -3.19 -3.84 6.08
C ARG A 17 -2.25 -3.98 4.89
N GLY A 18 -2.63 -3.42 3.74
CA GLY A 18 -1.90 -3.59 2.49
C GLY A 18 -0.50 -2.99 2.53
N PHE A 19 0.40 -3.57 1.78
CA PHE A 19 1.76 -3.06 1.64
C PHE A 19 2.38 -3.51 0.32
N ILE A 20 3.46 -2.83 -0.05
CA ILE A 20 4.31 -3.17 -1.18
C ILE A 20 5.75 -3.17 -0.70
N ASP A 21 6.50 -4.18 -1.09
CA ASP A 21 7.89 -4.39 -0.67
C ASP A 21 8.85 -4.30 -1.85
N GLY A 22 10.04 -3.80 -1.56
CA GLY A 22 11.21 -4.00 -2.41
C GLY A 22 12.13 -5.03 -1.77
N THR A 23 12.50 -6.05 -2.51
CA THR A 23 13.32 -7.15 -2.04
C THR A 23 14.54 -7.32 -2.92
N ASP A 24 15.70 -7.49 -2.32
CA ASP A 24 16.95 -7.73 -3.05
C ASP A 24 16.90 -9.11 -3.73
N LEU A 25 17.04 -9.11 -5.06
CA LEU A 25 16.99 -10.36 -5.85
C LEU A 25 18.16 -11.31 -5.55
N ASN A 26 19.27 -10.79 -5.11
CA ASN A 26 20.47 -11.61 -4.88
C ASN A 26 20.48 -12.26 -3.51
N THR A 27 19.93 -11.59 -2.51
CA THR A 27 19.98 -12.04 -1.11
C THR A 27 18.64 -12.46 -0.55
N GLY A 28 17.54 -12.01 -1.17
CA GLY A 28 16.20 -12.22 -0.64
C GLY A 28 15.86 -11.29 0.53
N GLN A 29 16.73 -10.33 0.84
CA GLN A 29 16.51 -9.40 1.94
C GLN A 29 15.50 -8.34 1.55
N GLN A 30 14.56 -8.06 2.45
CA GLN A 30 13.65 -6.93 2.29
C GLN A 30 14.42 -5.63 2.45
N LEU A 31 14.37 -4.78 1.41
CA LEU A 31 15.05 -3.49 1.41
C LEU A 31 14.17 -2.40 1.99
N TRP A 32 12.88 -2.43 1.66
CA TRP A 32 11.91 -1.46 2.15
C TRP A 32 10.50 -2.04 2.10
N ARG A 33 9.63 -1.45 2.90
CA ARG A 33 8.19 -1.71 2.89
C ARG A 33 7.45 -0.39 2.95
N THR A 34 6.46 -0.22 2.08
CA THR A 34 5.54 0.90 2.12
C THR A 34 4.14 0.37 2.37
N TYR A 35 3.54 0.75 3.48
CA TYR A 35 2.14 0.43 3.73
C TYR A 35 1.24 1.32 2.90
N THR A 36 0.22 0.73 2.28
CA THR A 36 -0.76 1.49 1.49
C THR A 36 -1.75 2.21 2.38
N ILE A 37 -1.97 1.66 3.59
CA ILE A 37 -2.83 2.29 4.58
C ILE A 37 -1.92 2.88 5.67
N PRO A 38 -1.91 4.21 5.84
CA PRO A 38 -1.00 4.85 6.78
C PRO A 38 -1.35 4.55 8.24
N GLY A 39 -0.32 4.32 9.04
CA GLY A 39 -0.44 4.16 10.47
C GLY A 39 -0.50 5.49 11.20
N LYS A 40 -0.65 5.43 12.52
CA LYS A 40 -0.67 6.64 13.37
C LYS A 40 0.55 7.51 13.11
N SER A 41 0.34 8.80 13.02
CA SER A 41 1.36 9.82 12.75
C SER A 41 1.92 9.81 11.33
N GLU A 42 1.49 8.89 10.48
CA GLU A 42 1.85 8.91 9.07
C GLU A 42 0.85 9.78 8.28
N PRO A 43 1.33 10.49 7.24
CA PRO A 43 0.44 11.31 6.40
C PRO A 43 -0.70 10.48 5.81
N GLY A 44 -1.92 10.94 5.94
CA GLY A 44 -3.11 10.26 5.45
C GLY A 44 -3.89 9.52 6.53
N ASN A 45 -3.27 9.19 7.67
CA ASN A 45 -3.98 8.47 8.75
C ASN A 45 -5.16 9.29 9.29
N GLU A 46 -5.09 10.61 9.27
CA GLU A 46 -6.16 11.51 9.70
C GLU A 46 -7.45 11.36 8.89
N THR A 47 -7.37 10.70 7.75
CA THR A 47 -8.56 10.43 6.92
C THR A 47 -9.31 9.17 7.35
N TRP A 48 -8.80 8.44 8.32
CA TRP A 48 -9.44 7.31 8.96
C TRP A 48 -10.08 7.80 10.26
N LYS A 49 -11.37 8.18 10.18
CA LYS A 49 -12.03 8.97 11.23
C LYS A 49 -12.91 8.15 12.16
N ASP A 50 -12.63 6.86 12.28
CA ASP A 50 -13.38 5.95 13.14
C ASP A 50 -13.04 6.09 14.63
N GLY A 51 -11.84 6.57 14.94
CA GLY A 51 -11.37 6.70 16.32
C GLY A 51 -11.01 5.38 17.00
N LYS A 52 -10.95 4.28 16.24
CA LYS A 52 -10.75 2.93 16.77
C LYS A 52 -9.63 2.17 16.06
N ASP A 53 -8.78 2.87 15.33
CA ASP A 53 -7.64 2.29 14.60
C ASP A 53 -8.04 1.21 13.59
N HIS A 54 -9.17 1.38 12.91
CA HIS A 54 -9.61 0.46 11.86
C HIS A 54 -8.65 0.41 10.68
N TRP A 55 -7.76 1.39 10.55
CA TRP A 55 -6.69 1.37 9.55
C TRP A 55 -5.81 0.12 9.66
N GLU A 56 -5.71 -0.49 10.83
CA GLU A 56 -4.92 -1.72 11.02
C GLU A 56 -5.45 -2.87 10.15
N HIS A 57 -6.70 -2.79 9.72
CA HIS A 57 -7.37 -3.77 8.88
C HIS A 57 -7.97 -3.09 7.64
N GLY A 58 -7.32 -2.01 7.20
CA GLY A 58 -7.89 -1.09 6.22
C GLY A 58 -7.86 -1.54 4.77
N GLY A 59 -7.39 -2.73 4.47
CA GLY A 59 -7.33 -3.23 3.11
C GLY A 59 -6.20 -2.60 2.30
N GLY A 60 -6.52 -2.02 1.15
CA GLY A 60 -5.52 -1.39 0.30
C GLY A 60 -4.53 -2.38 -0.31
N SER A 61 -5.00 -3.54 -0.73
CA SER A 61 -4.15 -4.60 -1.27
C SER A 61 -3.48 -4.20 -2.59
N ILE A 62 -2.33 -4.79 -2.84
CA ILE A 62 -1.57 -4.62 -4.08
C ILE A 62 -1.66 -5.94 -4.84
N TRP A 63 -2.70 -6.09 -5.64
CA TRP A 63 -3.01 -7.34 -6.33
C TRP A 63 -2.84 -7.25 -7.84
N GLU A 64 -2.60 -6.05 -8.37
CA GLU A 64 -2.39 -5.84 -9.79
C GLU A 64 -0.94 -5.50 -10.10
N THR A 65 -0.54 -5.68 -11.34
CA THR A 65 0.80 -5.38 -11.83
C THR A 65 0.99 -3.86 -11.94
N ALA A 66 2.15 -3.40 -11.49
CA ALA A 66 2.55 -2.01 -11.62
C ALA A 66 3.08 -1.69 -13.02
N THR A 67 3.19 -0.41 -13.32
CA THR A 67 3.89 0.11 -14.50
C THR A 67 5.18 0.78 -14.05
N TYR A 68 6.29 0.44 -14.71
CA TYR A 68 7.58 1.02 -14.42
C TYR A 68 8.01 1.99 -15.50
N ASP A 69 8.41 3.18 -15.11
CA ASP A 69 9.01 4.18 -15.99
C ASP A 69 10.53 4.20 -15.76
N PRO A 70 11.33 3.69 -16.71
CA PRO A 70 12.77 3.65 -16.55
C PRO A 70 13.44 5.03 -16.64
N ASP A 71 12.81 6.00 -17.30
CA ASP A 71 13.39 7.33 -17.45
C ASP A 71 13.42 8.08 -16.12
N THR A 72 12.42 7.89 -15.29
CA THR A 72 12.32 8.53 -13.98
C THR A 72 12.59 7.58 -12.82
N ASP A 73 12.84 6.29 -13.11
CA ASP A 73 12.98 5.23 -12.11
C ASP A 73 11.80 5.23 -11.13
N THR A 74 10.60 5.22 -11.69
CA THR A 74 9.36 5.32 -10.92
C THR A 74 8.43 4.17 -11.23
N ILE A 75 7.89 3.57 -10.16
CA ILE A 75 6.81 2.59 -10.26
C ILE A 75 5.49 3.30 -10.01
N TYR A 76 4.52 3.10 -10.88
CA TYR A 76 3.14 3.54 -10.67
C TYR A 76 2.30 2.33 -10.32
N GLN A 77 1.81 2.29 -9.10
CA GLN A 77 1.10 1.14 -8.54
C GLN A 77 -0.30 1.50 -8.11
N GLY A 78 -1.29 0.79 -8.67
CA GLY A 78 -2.67 0.90 -8.20
C GLY A 78 -2.83 0.26 -6.83
N VAL A 79 -3.63 0.88 -5.98
CA VAL A 79 -3.97 0.40 -4.65
C VAL A 79 -5.43 -0.02 -4.62
N GLY A 80 -5.72 -1.17 -4.05
CA GLY A 80 -7.07 -1.70 -3.93
C GLY A 80 -7.95 -0.89 -2.99
N ASN A 81 -9.21 -1.26 -2.91
CA ASN A 81 -10.21 -0.59 -2.09
C ASN A 81 -9.91 -0.69 -0.60
N ALA A 82 -10.53 0.23 0.17
CA ALA A 82 -10.48 0.16 1.63
C ALA A 82 -11.32 -1.03 2.14
N GLY A 83 -10.96 -1.54 3.29
CA GLY A 83 -11.70 -2.61 3.97
C GLY A 83 -12.37 -2.12 5.24
N PRO A 84 -13.51 -2.69 5.63
CA PRO A 84 -14.30 -3.66 4.88
C PRO A 84 -14.95 -3.05 3.65
N ASP A 85 -15.06 -3.85 2.59
CA ASP A 85 -15.40 -3.39 1.25
C ASP A 85 -16.77 -2.70 1.18
N TRP A 86 -17.78 -3.31 1.78
CA TRP A 86 -19.18 -2.88 1.65
C TRP A 86 -19.70 -2.08 2.84
N ASP A 87 -18.81 -1.65 3.75
CA ASP A 87 -19.23 -0.95 4.95
C ASP A 87 -18.43 0.34 5.17
N PRO A 88 -18.76 1.40 4.44
CA PRO A 88 -18.05 2.67 4.61
C PRO A 88 -18.33 3.32 5.98
N GLU A 89 -19.44 3.00 6.63
CA GLU A 89 -19.73 3.56 7.95
C GLU A 89 -18.78 3.05 9.03
N TYR A 90 -18.22 1.86 8.83
CA TYR A 90 -17.21 1.28 9.71
C TYR A 90 -15.90 2.09 9.69
N ARG A 91 -15.64 2.76 8.57
CA ARG A 91 -14.40 3.49 8.31
C ARG A 91 -14.68 4.88 7.73
N PRO A 92 -15.31 5.78 8.50
CA PRO A 92 -15.62 7.12 7.98
C PRO A 92 -14.35 7.88 7.61
N GLY A 93 -14.47 8.80 6.66
CA GLY A 93 -13.37 9.59 6.12
C GLY A 93 -12.96 9.13 4.72
N ASP A 94 -11.93 9.75 4.17
CA ASP A 94 -11.47 9.47 2.81
C ASP A 94 -10.68 8.18 2.68
N ASN A 95 -10.21 7.62 3.77
CA ASN A 95 -9.48 6.36 3.84
C ASN A 95 -8.27 6.30 2.92
N LYS A 96 -7.40 7.31 2.97
CA LYS A 96 -6.16 7.33 2.19
C LYS A 96 -5.24 6.19 2.65
N TRP A 97 -4.53 5.52 1.81
CA TRP A 97 -4.40 5.73 0.36
C TRP A 97 -5.08 4.59 -0.42
N ALA A 98 -6.17 4.08 0.09
CA ALA A 98 -6.97 3.11 -0.64
C ALA A 98 -7.48 3.72 -1.95
N ALA A 99 -7.71 2.86 -2.94
CA ALA A 99 -8.25 3.25 -4.25
C ALA A 99 -7.48 4.40 -4.91
N SER A 100 -6.17 4.37 -4.79
CA SER A 100 -5.26 5.42 -5.26
C SER A 100 -4.19 4.85 -6.18
N VAL A 101 -3.36 5.73 -6.75
CA VAL A 101 -2.15 5.33 -7.45
C VAL A 101 -0.95 5.89 -6.67
N LEU A 102 -0.01 5.02 -6.35
CA LEU A 102 1.24 5.42 -5.70
C LEU A 102 2.34 5.54 -6.74
N ALA A 103 3.17 6.57 -6.61
CA ALA A 103 4.39 6.72 -7.38
C ALA A 103 5.57 6.46 -6.45
N LEU A 104 6.32 5.42 -6.71
CA LEU A 104 7.39 4.94 -5.82
C LEU A 104 8.71 4.81 -6.57
N ASN A 105 9.79 5.13 -5.89
CA ASN A 105 11.13 4.83 -6.40
C ASN A 105 11.53 3.43 -5.92
N PRO A 106 11.77 2.47 -6.83
CA PRO A 106 11.99 1.07 -6.43
C PRO A 106 13.30 0.83 -5.68
N THR A 107 14.26 1.73 -5.81
CA THR A 107 15.59 1.56 -5.22
C THR A 107 15.81 2.40 -3.96
N ARG A 108 14.84 3.21 -3.58
CA ARG A 108 14.91 4.08 -2.42
C ARG A 108 13.90 3.71 -1.35
N VAL A 109 14.33 3.78 -0.14
CA VAL A 109 13.45 3.55 1.01
C VAL A 109 12.65 4.80 1.33
#